data_fdff0bb962517233533280650e0cb026
#
_entry.id   fdff0bb962517233533280650e0cb026
#
_cell.length_a   1.000
_cell.length_b   1.000
_cell.length_c   1.000
_cell.angle_alpha   90.00
_cell.angle_beta   90.00
_cell.angle_gamma   90.00
#
_symmetry.space_group_name_H-M   'P 1'
#
loop_
_entity.id
_entity.type
_entity.pdbx_description
1 polymer ?
#
loop_
_entity_poly.entity_id
_entity_poly.type
_entity_poly.pdbx_seq_one_letter_code
_entity_poly.pdbx_strand_id
1 'polypeptide(L)'
;MSFQDFKKLDVWLFARKLTNSIYTITKEFPSNEQFGLTNQMRRCAVSVTSNIAEGCGRNTSKGTLVFLYISRSSLFELETQLYIAFDQNYIDETFFIKIDEEIQTSKKLLNGFINYFKKQEDGK
;
A
#
# COMPACT_ATOMS: atom_id res chain seq x y z
N MET A 1 8.65 20.64 -8.66
CA MET A 1 7.22 20.49 -8.34
C MET A 1 7.08 19.89 -6.95
N SER A 2 6.15 20.41 -6.18
CA SER A 2 5.91 19.94 -4.82
C SER A 2 4.61 19.14 -4.75
N PHE A 3 4.63 18.00 -4.05
CA PHE A 3 3.45 17.19 -3.78
C PHE A 3 3.11 17.22 -2.28
N GLN A 4 3.39 18.36 -1.62
CA GLN A 4 3.13 18.49 -0.18
C GLN A 4 1.67 18.23 0.20
N ASP A 5 0.73 18.54 -0.71
CA ASP A 5 -0.67 18.21 -0.47
C ASP A 5 -1.00 16.82 -1.06
N PHE A 6 -0.32 15.82 -0.53
CA PHE A 6 -0.47 14.42 -0.96
C PHE A 6 -1.91 13.91 -0.77
N LYS A 7 -2.67 14.53 0.11
CA LYS A 7 -4.04 14.12 0.44
C LYS A 7 -5.00 14.24 -0.74
N LYS A 8 -4.61 14.94 -1.80
CA LYS A 8 -5.40 15.06 -3.03
C LYS A 8 -4.99 14.08 -4.12
N LEU A 9 -3.89 13.35 -3.92
CA LEU A 9 -3.37 12.41 -4.92
C LEU A 9 -4.11 11.08 -4.87
N ASP A 10 -4.53 10.59 -6.04
CA ASP A 10 -5.23 9.30 -6.13
C ASP A 10 -4.38 8.15 -5.57
N VAL A 11 -3.08 8.16 -5.83
CA VAL A 11 -2.17 7.12 -5.33
C VAL A 11 -2.25 6.99 -3.81
N TRP A 12 -2.33 8.12 -3.11
CA TRP A 12 -2.46 8.12 -1.64
C TRP A 12 -3.88 7.79 -1.19
N LEU A 13 -4.88 8.34 -1.86
CA LEU A 13 -6.29 8.11 -1.51
C LEU A 13 -6.66 6.64 -1.63
N PHE A 14 -6.22 5.96 -2.70
CA PHE A 14 -6.48 4.54 -2.89
C PHE A 14 -5.70 3.68 -1.88
N ALA A 15 -4.46 4.06 -1.55
CA ALA A 15 -3.69 3.38 -0.52
C ALA A 15 -4.36 3.49 0.85
N ARG A 16 -4.88 4.67 1.16
CA ARG A 16 -5.65 4.91 2.40
C ARG A 16 -6.89 4.03 2.45
N LYS A 17 -7.64 3.96 1.34
CA LYS A 17 -8.83 3.10 1.24
C LYS A 17 -8.45 1.64 1.46
N LEU A 18 -7.39 1.17 0.82
CA LEU A 18 -6.89 -0.20 0.99
C LEU A 18 -6.53 -0.46 2.46
N THR A 19 -5.84 0.47 3.10
CA THR A 19 -5.47 0.34 4.52
C THR A 19 -6.71 0.16 5.39
N ASN A 20 -7.74 0.96 5.15
CA ASN A 20 -9.00 0.85 5.91
C ASN A 20 -9.70 -0.48 5.64
N SER A 21 -9.66 -0.98 4.40
CA SER A 21 -10.21 -2.30 4.06
C SER A 21 -9.49 -3.41 4.82
N ILE A 22 -8.16 -3.32 4.95
CA ILE A 22 -7.37 -4.30 5.69
C ILE A 22 -7.76 -4.28 7.19
N TYR A 23 -7.96 -3.10 7.76
CA TYR A 23 -8.42 -3.01 9.15
C TYR A 23 -9.79 -3.66 9.31
N THR A 24 -10.69 -3.45 8.37
CA THR A 24 -12.04 -4.02 8.41
C THR A 24 -12.02 -5.54 8.36
N ILE A 25 -11.31 -6.14 7.39
CA ILE A 25 -11.28 -7.60 7.26
C ILE A 25 -10.55 -8.27 8.43
N THR A 26 -9.50 -7.65 8.95
CA THR A 26 -8.70 -8.25 10.02
C THR A 26 -9.40 -8.22 11.38
N LYS A 27 -10.47 -7.43 11.54
CA LYS A 27 -11.29 -7.48 12.76
C LYS A 27 -11.93 -8.86 12.98
N GLU A 28 -12.16 -9.59 11.89
CA GLU A 28 -12.79 -10.92 11.93
C GLU A 28 -11.76 -12.06 12.01
N PHE A 29 -10.47 -11.74 12.00
CA PHE A 29 -9.42 -12.76 12.12
C PHE A 29 -9.42 -13.36 13.52
N PRO A 30 -8.97 -14.63 13.67
CA PRO A 30 -8.89 -15.26 14.99
C PRO A 30 -8.03 -14.43 15.95
N SER A 31 -8.42 -14.42 17.22
CA SER A 31 -7.70 -13.65 18.25
C SER A 31 -6.24 -14.08 18.41
N ASN A 32 -5.92 -15.35 18.08
CA ASN A 32 -4.55 -15.85 18.16
C ASN A 32 -3.64 -15.27 17.07
N GLU A 33 -4.22 -14.55 16.08
CA GLU A 33 -3.43 -13.86 15.06
C GLU A 33 -3.21 -12.37 15.38
N GLN A 34 -3.64 -11.91 16.53
CA GLN A 34 -3.53 -10.50 16.90
C GLN A 34 -2.08 -10.00 16.80
N PHE A 35 -1.11 -10.80 17.23
CA PHE A 35 0.31 -10.48 17.17
C PHE A 35 1.02 -11.16 16.00
N GLY A 36 0.27 -11.84 15.15
CA GLY A 36 0.76 -12.51 13.95
C GLY A 36 0.27 -11.81 12.70
N LEU A 37 -0.53 -12.52 11.89
CA LEU A 37 -0.96 -12.07 10.57
C LEU A 37 -1.76 -10.76 10.62
N THR A 38 -2.66 -10.61 11.59
CA THR A 38 -3.44 -9.38 11.76
C THR A 38 -2.53 -8.16 11.88
N ASN A 39 -1.55 -8.23 12.79
CA ASN A 39 -0.63 -7.14 13.03
C ASN A 39 0.24 -6.87 11.80
N GLN A 40 0.76 -7.93 11.17
CA GLN A 40 1.62 -7.79 9.99
C GLN A 40 0.90 -7.13 8.82
N MET A 41 -0.33 -7.54 8.55
CA MET A 41 -1.13 -6.97 7.45
C MET A 41 -1.42 -5.50 7.69
N ARG A 42 -1.79 -5.15 8.91
CA ARG A 42 -2.06 -3.74 9.28
C ARG A 42 -0.81 -2.89 9.13
N ARG A 43 0.33 -3.38 9.61
CA ARG A 43 1.60 -2.64 9.50
C ARG A 43 2.02 -2.47 8.04
N CYS A 44 1.87 -3.50 7.22
CA CYS A 44 2.17 -3.41 5.78
C CYS A 44 1.28 -2.37 5.09
N ALA A 45 -0.02 -2.41 5.34
CA ALA A 45 -0.96 -1.47 4.73
C ALA A 45 -0.65 -0.03 5.13
N VAL A 46 -0.39 0.22 6.41
CA VAL A 46 0.01 1.55 6.89
C VAL A 46 1.32 1.98 6.24
N SER A 47 2.28 1.07 6.08
CA SER A 47 3.57 1.36 5.44
C SER A 47 3.39 1.79 3.98
N VAL A 48 2.49 1.15 3.23
CA VAL A 48 2.18 1.57 1.85
C VAL A 48 1.77 3.04 1.83
N THR A 49 0.78 3.39 2.64
CA THR A 49 0.19 4.73 2.66
C THR A 49 1.16 5.78 3.20
N SER A 50 1.84 5.47 4.31
CA SER A 50 2.76 6.39 4.97
C SER A 50 3.97 6.72 4.12
N ASN A 51 4.52 5.73 3.40
CA ASN A 51 5.70 5.96 2.56
C ASN A 51 5.40 6.78 1.31
N ILE A 52 4.17 6.73 0.80
CA ILE A 52 3.75 7.64 -0.27
C ILE A 52 3.82 9.08 0.24
N ALA A 53 3.26 9.34 1.41
CA ALA A 53 3.28 10.67 2.02
C ALA A 53 4.72 11.13 2.33
N GLU A 54 5.54 10.25 2.88
CA GLU A 54 6.95 10.54 3.17
C GLU A 54 7.70 10.93 1.90
N GLY A 55 7.46 10.21 0.81
CA GLY A 55 8.08 10.50 -0.48
C GLY A 55 7.68 11.88 -1.00
N CYS A 56 6.41 12.25 -0.83
CA CYS A 56 5.91 13.55 -1.25
C CYS A 56 6.57 14.71 -0.49
N GLY A 57 7.09 14.45 0.70
CA GLY A 57 7.77 15.45 1.52
C GLY A 57 9.25 15.64 1.19
N ARG A 58 9.81 14.90 0.24
CA ARG A 58 11.23 15.02 -0.10
C ARG A 58 11.47 16.14 -1.12
N ASN A 59 12.68 16.68 -1.11
CA ASN A 59 13.06 17.80 -1.95
C ASN A 59 13.54 17.41 -3.34
N THR A 60 13.89 16.13 -3.55
CA THR A 60 14.43 15.64 -4.82
C THR A 60 13.65 14.43 -5.30
N SER A 61 13.62 14.23 -6.62
CA SER A 61 13.00 13.03 -7.22
C SER A 61 13.66 11.75 -6.71
N LYS A 62 14.98 11.76 -6.59
CA LYS A 62 15.72 10.62 -6.07
C LYS A 62 15.30 10.28 -4.64
N GLY A 63 15.15 11.29 -3.79
CA GLY A 63 14.69 11.12 -2.41
C GLY A 63 13.27 10.57 -2.35
N THR A 64 12.38 11.09 -3.18
CA THR A 64 11.01 10.61 -3.28
C THR A 64 10.97 9.14 -3.68
N LEU A 65 11.75 8.75 -4.70
CA LEU A 65 11.77 7.37 -5.20
C LEU A 65 12.15 6.36 -4.11
N VAL A 66 13.05 6.70 -3.19
CA VAL A 66 13.42 5.80 -2.08
C VAL A 66 12.15 5.37 -1.31
N PHE A 67 11.29 6.32 -0.96
CA PHE A 67 10.09 6.03 -0.18
C PHE A 67 9.02 5.33 -1.01
N LEU A 68 8.90 5.66 -2.29
CA LEU A 68 7.95 4.99 -3.17
C LEU A 68 8.32 3.52 -3.40
N TYR A 69 9.62 3.20 -3.47
CA TYR A 69 10.07 1.81 -3.57
C TYR A 69 9.78 1.03 -2.28
N ILE A 70 9.91 1.66 -1.12
CA ILE A 70 9.53 1.04 0.16
C ILE A 70 8.03 0.76 0.17
N SER A 71 7.23 1.75 -0.25
CA SER A 71 5.77 1.59 -0.35
C SER A 71 5.42 0.41 -1.26
N ARG A 72 6.08 0.31 -2.42
CA ARG A 72 5.83 -0.79 -3.37
C ARG A 72 6.20 -2.15 -2.78
N SER A 73 7.32 -2.24 -2.08
CA SER A 73 7.73 -3.48 -1.41
C SER A 73 6.69 -3.91 -0.37
N SER A 74 6.18 -2.96 0.41
CA SER A 74 5.13 -3.22 1.39
C SER A 74 3.85 -3.70 0.72
N LEU A 75 3.53 -3.17 -0.45
CA LEU A 75 2.34 -3.58 -1.20
C LEU A 75 2.44 -5.02 -1.71
N PHE A 76 3.62 -5.44 -2.19
CA PHE A 76 3.86 -6.84 -2.58
C PHE A 76 3.76 -7.78 -1.38
N GLU A 77 4.28 -7.34 -0.23
CA GLU A 77 4.20 -8.08 1.02
C GLU A 77 2.74 -8.27 1.46
N LEU A 78 1.96 -7.19 1.40
CA LEU A 78 0.54 -7.22 1.74
C LEU A 78 -0.23 -8.15 0.81
N GLU A 79 0.07 -8.14 -0.48
CA GLU A 79 -0.55 -9.04 -1.46
C GLU A 79 -0.30 -10.50 -1.07
N THR A 80 0.94 -10.83 -0.70
CA THR A 80 1.31 -12.17 -0.24
C THR A 80 0.51 -12.56 1.00
N GLN A 81 0.41 -11.65 1.96
CA GLN A 81 -0.31 -11.90 3.21
C GLN A 81 -1.80 -12.10 2.96
N LEU A 82 -2.38 -11.41 1.96
CA LEU A 82 -3.79 -11.61 1.59
C LEU A 82 -4.04 -13.04 1.12
N TYR A 83 -3.15 -13.59 0.29
CA TYR A 83 -3.24 -14.98 -0.16
C TYR A 83 -3.14 -15.95 1.01
N ILE A 84 -2.22 -15.68 1.95
CA ILE A 84 -2.07 -16.52 3.14
C ILE A 84 -3.35 -16.50 3.99
N ALA A 85 -3.94 -15.32 4.19
CA ALA A 85 -5.19 -15.20 4.94
C ALA A 85 -6.32 -15.99 4.28
N PHE A 86 -6.39 -15.95 2.96
CA PHE A 86 -7.36 -16.72 2.18
C PHE A 86 -7.13 -18.22 2.34
N ASP A 87 -5.88 -18.66 2.26
CA ASP A 87 -5.50 -20.08 2.44
C ASP A 87 -5.88 -20.59 3.82
N GLN A 88 -5.80 -19.73 4.84
CA GLN A 88 -6.17 -20.06 6.21
C GLN A 88 -7.69 -20.01 6.45
N ASN A 89 -8.46 -19.67 5.43
CA ASN A 89 -9.91 -19.47 5.51
C ASN A 89 -10.33 -18.34 6.45
N TYR A 90 -9.47 -17.33 6.63
CA TYR A 90 -9.79 -16.16 7.46
C TYR A 90 -10.67 -15.16 6.71
N ILE A 91 -10.69 -15.20 5.39
CA ILE A 91 -11.53 -14.36 4.55
C ILE A 91 -12.21 -15.24 3.50
N ASP A 92 -13.43 -14.86 3.08
CA ASP A 92 -14.13 -15.57 2.02
C ASP A 92 -13.67 -15.07 0.64
N GLU A 93 -14.13 -15.78 -0.41
CA GLU A 93 -13.74 -15.46 -1.78
C GLU A 93 -14.18 -14.06 -2.20
N THR A 94 -15.36 -13.63 -1.77
CA THR A 94 -15.91 -12.30 -2.11
C THR A 94 -14.99 -11.18 -1.59
N PHE A 95 -14.58 -11.27 -0.31
CA PHE A 95 -13.66 -10.30 0.27
C PHE A 95 -12.27 -10.41 -0.32
N PHE A 96 -11.80 -11.62 -0.59
CA PHE A 96 -10.50 -11.83 -1.22
C PHE A 96 -10.44 -11.10 -2.57
N ILE A 97 -11.44 -11.30 -3.44
CA ILE A 97 -11.49 -10.67 -4.76
C ILE A 97 -11.52 -9.15 -4.63
N LYS A 98 -12.36 -8.64 -3.73
CA LYS A 98 -12.48 -7.18 -3.51
C LYS A 98 -11.15 -6.56 -3.09
N ILE A 99 -10.49 -7.15 -2.11
CA ILE A 99 -9.22 -6.61 -1.61
C ILE A 99 -8.12 -6.75 -2.66
N ASP A 100 -8.09 -7.87 -3.39
CA ASP A 100 -7.12 -8.06 -4.46
C ASP A 100 -7.28 -6.98 -5.54
N GLU A 101 -8.50 -6.63 -5.91
CA GLU A 101 -8.75 -5.54 -6.86
C GLU A 101 -8.22 -4.20 -6.33
N GLU A 102 -8.40 -3.92 -5.05
CA GLU A 102 -7.86 -2.70 -4.43
C GLU A 102 -6.32 -2.71 -4.45
N ILE A 103 -5.71 -3.85 -4.21
CA ILE A 103 -4.25 -4.00 -4.29
C ILE A 103 -3.76 -3.74 -5.71
N GLN A 104 -4.42 -4.34 -6.73
CA GLN A 104 -4.02 -4.16 -8.12
C GLN A 104 -4.16 -2.68 -8.54
N THR A 105 -5.22 -2.01 -8.12
CA THR A 105 -5.41 -0.58 -8.39
C THR A 105 -4.29 0.23 -7.75
N SER A 106 -3.95 -0.05 -6.50
CA SER A 106 -2.86 0.65 -5.79
C SER A 106 -1.52 0.40 -6.47
N LYS A 107 -1.25 -0.82 -6.92
CA LYS A 107 -0.02 -1.14 -7.67
C LYS A 107 0.10 -0.30 -8.94
N LYS A 108 -1.00 -0.20 -9.69
CA LYS A 108 -1.02 0.55 -10.94
C LYS A 108 -0.75 2.04 -10.70
N LEU A 109 -1.44 2.62 -9.73
CA LEU A 109 -1.27 4.04 -9.39
C LEU A 109 0.12 4.32 -8.86
N LEU A 110 0.64 3.45 -8.01
CA LEU A 110 1.98 3.62 -7.43
C LEU A 110 3.06 3.50 -8.51
N ASN A 111 2.95 2.52 -9.40
CA ASN A 111 3.90 2.38 -10.51
C ASN A 111 3.87 3.58 -11.44
N GLY A 112 2.69 4.15 -11.70
CA GLY A 112 2.57 5.38 -12.47
C GLY A 112 3.28 6.56 -11.80
N PHE A 113 3.12 6.68 -10.50
CA PHE A 113 3.75 7.73 -9.70
C PHE A 113 5.29 7.56 -9.67
N ILE A 114 5.75 6.32 -9.49
CA ILE A 114 7.19 5.98 -9.57
C ILE A 114 7.74 6.37 -10.94
N ASN A 115 7.05 6.00 -12.01
CA ASN A 115 7.50 6.30 -13.37
C ASN A 115 7.61 7.81 -13.62
N TYR A 116 6.69 8.59 -13.06
CA TYR A 116 6.76 10.05 -13.13
C TYR A 116 8.08 10.56 -12.53
N PHE A 117 8.44 10.12 -11.34
CA PHE A 117 9.67 10.56 -10.67
C PHE A 117 10.93 9.99 -11.32
N LYS A 118 10.88 8.80 -11.91
CA LYS A 118 12.00 8.25 -12.67
C LYS A 118 12.30 9.12 -13.89
N LYS A 119 11.26 9.58 -14.59
CA LYS A 119 11.43 10.49 -15.74
C LYS A 119 12.01 11.83 -15.30
N GLN A 120 11.61 12.35 -14.15
CA GLN A 120 12.18 13.59 -13.61
C GLN A 120 13.67 13.40 -13.29
N GLU A 121 14.05 12.28 -12.72
CA GLU A 121 15.44 11.96 -12.41
C GLU A 121 16.27 11.81 -13.67
N ASP A 122 15.78 11.06 -14.67
CA ASP A 122 16.47 10.82 -15.94
C ASP A 122 16.60 12.10 -16.79
N GLY A 123 15.72 13.04 -16.59
CA GLY A 123 15.73 14.32 -17.33
C GLY A 123 16.72 15.34 -16.82
N LYS A 124 17.50 15.05 -15.81
CA LYS A 124 18.49 15.98 -15.23
C LYS A 124 19.86 15.89 -15.93
#